data_92ec8baf29a0dd94664d1228b507cc16
#
_entry.id   92ec8baf29a0dd94664d1228b507cc16
#
_cell.length_a   1.000
_cell.length_b   1.000
_cell.length_c   1.000
_cell.angle_alpha   90.00
_cell.angle_beta   90.00
_cell.angle_gamma   90.00
#
_symmetry.space_group_name_H-M   'P 1'
#
loop_
_entity.id
_entity.type
_entity.pdbx_description
1 polymer ?
#
loop_
_entity_poly.entity_id
_entity_poly.type
_entity_poly.pdbx_seq_one_letter_code
_entity_poly.pdbx_strand_id
1 'polypeptide(L)'
;MDQTLAGRDLLRLLDLTPAEVALILKTAECQKADWAAGIHEAPLAGQAVAIIMEKPSLRTRNSFEIGAYRLGAHPGVMADDHSAFSRGETVEDTVKVLQNFYDCIVLRTFAQSKIEEVAACADVSVINALTDAYHPCQILADFLTIVEHGKQLEGLKLTYVGDGNNMANTYLEGGALCGMHVRIASPEGYEVDPEVFAQCQAAADKYGTGATLELMRDPVAAVEGADVVLTDTWTSMGDEAEHDMRVAAFQGYQVNAELMAHAAEGALFMHCLPAHRGEEVTDEVMRAPYSVIYDEAGNRLHAQKAVMSLLMGVPAPAAALEAAEAVAGRWHA
;
A
#
# COMPACT_ATOMS: atom_id res chain seq x y z
N MET A 1 -11.64 -21.31 -5.21
CA MET A 1 -10.51 -20.40 -4.99
C MET A 1 -9.59 -21.00 -3.95
N ASP A 2 -8.27 -20.79 -4.05
CA ASP A 2 -7.36 -21.23 -3.01
C ASP A 2 -7.68 -20.46 -1.72
N GLN A 3 -7.69 -21.16 -0.57
CA GLN A 3 -8.05 -20.56 0.72
C GLN A 3 -6.92 -19.73 1.33
N THR A 4 -5.75 -19.76 0.74
CA THR A 4 -4.54 -19.08 1.17
C THR A 4 -3.78 -18.54 -0.03
N LEU A 5 -2.82 -17.65 0.25
CA LEU A 5 -1.80 -17.20 -0.71
C LEU A 5 -0.42 -17.81 -0.34
N ALA A 6 -0.41 -18.97 0.31
CA ALA A 6 0.80 -19.59 0.86
C ALA A 6 1.92 -19.74 -0.19
N GLY A 7 3.13 -19.35 0.21
CA GLY A 7 4.33 -19.46 -0.62
C GLY A 7 4.41 -18.46 -1.79
N ARG A 8 3.50 -17.50 -1.86
CA ARG A 8 3.58 -16.39 -2.81
C ARG A 8 4.27 -15.18 -2.18
N ASP A 9 4.73 -14.29 -3.03
CA ASP A 9 5.28 -12.99 -2.66
C ASP A 9 4.26 -11.89 -2.89
N LEU A 10 4.47 -10.75 -2.23
CA LEU A 10 3.77 -9.49 -2.50
C LEU A 10 4.81 -8.39 -2.71
N LEU A 11 5.28 -8.21 -3.93
CA LEU A 11 6.29 -7.22 -4.29
C LEU A 11 5.65 -5.93 -4.83
N ARG A 12 4.49 -6.06 -5.46
CA ARG A 12 3.63 -4.99 -5.98
C ARG A 12 2.17 -5.47 -6.02
N LEU A 13 1.20 -4.57 -6.20
CA LEU A 13 -0.21 -4.99 -6.24
C LEU A 13 -0.59 -5.81 -7.48
N LEU A 14 0.09 -5.57 -8.61
CA LEU A 14 -0.15 -6.39 -9.82
C LEU A 14 0.33 -7.86 -9.70
N ASP A 15 0.97 -8.24 -8.60
CA ASP A 15 1.19 -9.67 -8.26
C ASP A 15 -0.11 -10.37 -7.85
N LEU A 16 -1.16 -9.59 -7.55
CA LEU A 16 -2.46 -10.07 -7.13
C LEU A 16 -3.49 -10.00 -8.27
N THR A 17 -4.50 -10.83 -8.17
CA THR A 17 -5.74 -10.68 -8.95
C THR A 17 -6.74 -9.78 -8.21
N PRO A 18 -7.77 -9.24 -8.88
CA PRO A 18 -8.87 -8.51 -8.23
C PRO A 18 -9.52 -9.26 -7.06
N ALA A 19 -9.73 -10.57 -7.23
CA ALA A 19 -10.30 -11.42 -6.20
C ALA A 19 -9.40 -11.60 -4.99
N GLU A 20 -8.08 -11.65 -5.19
CA GLU A 20 -7.10 -11.74 -4.09
C GLU A 20 -6.98 -10.43 -3.33
N VAL A 21 -7.13 -9.28 -3.99
CA VAL A 21 -7.25 -7.99 -3.28
C VAL A 21 -8.48 -7.99 -2.38
N ALA A 22 -9.64 -8.42 -2.89
CA ALA A 22 -10.86 -8.53 -2.09
C ALA A 22 -10.70 -9.52 -0.93
N LEU A 23 -10.01 -10.66 -1.15
CA LEU A 23 -9.68 -11.64 -0.12
C LEU A 23 -8.87 -11.00 1.02
N ILE A 24 -7.82 -10.26 0.69
CA ILE A 24 -6.95 -9.61 1.68
C ILE A 24 -7.73 -8.55 2.46
N LEU A 25 -8.48 -7.68 1.79
CA LEU A 25 -9.24 -6.62 2.43
C LEU A 25 -10.31 -7.17 3.38
N LYS A 26 -11.06 -8.18 2.95
CA LYS A 26 -12.08 -8.79 3.81
C LYS A 26 -11.47 -9.61 4.94
N THR A 27 -10.34 -10.26 4.74
CA THR A 27 -9.57 -10.90 5.83
C THR A 27 -9.12 -9.88 6.87
N ALA A 28 -8.63 -8.71 6.43
CA ALA A 28 -8.24 -7.63 7.33
C ALA A 28 -9.41 -7.10 8.17
N GLU A 29 -10.57 -6.90 7.55
CA GLU A 29 -11.82 -6.50 8.21
C GLU A 29 -12.25 -7.53 9.26
N CYS A 30 -12.30 -8.82 8.91
CA CYS A 30 -12.65 -9.90 9.84
C CYS A 30 -11.67 -9.94 11.03
N GLN A 31 -10.36 -9.96 10.78
CA GLN A 31 -9.35 -9.98 11.83
C GLN A 31 -9.37 -8.72 12.72
N LYS A 32 -9.77 -7.57 12.18
CA LYS A 32 -9.98 -6.33 12.94
C LYS A 32 -11.19 -6.43 13.86
N ALA A 33 -12.30 -6.96 13.33
CA ALA A 33 -13.53 -7.17 14.08
C ALA A 33 -13.34 -8.20 15.22
N ASP A 34 -12.68 -9.33 14.96
CA ASP A 34 -12.36 -10.35 15.96
C ASP A 34 -11.52 -9.76 17.10
N TRP A 35 -10.50 -8.99 16.76
CA TRP A 35 -9.68 -8.32 17.78
C TRP A 35 -10.49 -7.35 18.63
N ALA A 36 -11.37 -6.57 18.03
CA ALA A 36 -12.27 -5.66 18.77
C ALA A 36 -13.28 -6.40 19.66
N ALA A 37 -13.69 -7.61 19.26
CA ALA A 37 -14.55 -8.49 20.03
C ALA A 37 -13.83 -9.28 21.14
N GLY A 38 -12.49 -9.10 21.28
CA GLY A 38 -11.68 -9.83 22.26
C GLY A 38 -11.29 -11.26 21.83
N ILE A 39 -11.48 -11.60 20.56
CA ILE A 39 -11.05 -12.85 19.97
C ILE A 39 -9.60 -12.70 19.50
N HIS A 40 -8.69 -13.33 20.20
CA HIS A 40 -7.25 -13.19 20.00
C HIS A 40 -6.64 -14.54 19.58
N GLU A 41 -6.91 -14.94 18.36
CA GLU A 41 -6.29 -16.14 17.80
C GLU A 41 -4.82 -15.87 17.45
N ALA A 42 -3.99 -16.92 17.60
CA ALA A 42 -2.57 -16.89 17.30
C ALA A 42 -2.24 -17.93 16.20
N PRO A 43 -2.76 -17.74 14.97
CA PRO A 43 -2.66 -18.76 13.92
C PRO A 43 -1.23 -19.03 13.42
N LEU A 44 -0.30 -18.10 13.68
CA LEU A 44 1.12 -18.24 13.34
C LEU A 44 1.99 -18.58 14.56
N ALA A 45 1.41 -19.17 15.60
CA ALA A 45 2.17 -19.57 16.79
C ALA A 45 3.31 -20.53 16.43
N GLY A 46 4.52 -20.19 16.88
CA GLY A 46 5.74 -20.95 16.60
C GLY A 46 6.46 -20.58 15.31
N GLN A 47 5.90 -19.68 14.50
CA GLN A 47 6.55 -19.11 13.31
C GLN A 47 7.26 -17.78 13.62
N ALA A 48 8.14 -17.34 12.72
CA ALA A 48 8.91 -16.12 12.86
C ALA A 48 8.90 -15.29 11.57
N VAL A 49 8.87 -13.95 11.71
CA VAL A 49 8.88 -13.00 10.60
C VAL A 49 10.12 -12.11 10.68
N ALA A 50 10.98 -12.14 9.67
CA ALA A 50 12.08 -11.19 9.54
C ALA A 50 11.54 -9.85 9.03
N ILE A 51 11.79 -8.76 9.73
CA ILE A 51 11.41 -7.40 9.34
C ILE A 51 12.69 -6.59 9.13
N ILE A 52 13.08 -6.44 7.87
CA ILE A 52 14.33 -5.80 7.46
C ILE A 52 14.04 -4.39 6.98
N MET A 53 14.67 -3.40 7.61
CA MET A 53 14.42 -1.99 7.36
C MET A 53 15.73 -1.29 6.95
N GLU A 54 15.90 -0.97 5.67
CA GLU A 54 17.02 -0.15 5.17
C GLU A 54 16.69 1.34 5.13
N LYS A 55 15.41 1.67 5.27
CA LYS A 55 14.91 3.03 5.49
C LYS A 55 14.12 3.07 6.80
N PRO A 56 14.37 4.02 7.71
CA PRO A 56 13.64 4.12 8.97
C PRO A 56 12.15 4.41 8.71
N SER A 57 11.26 3.82 9.51
CA SER A 57 9.83 4.11 9.47
C SER A 57 9.14 3.68 10.75
N LEU A 58 8.52 4.64 11.44
CA LEU A 58 7.71 4.38 12.62
C LEU A 58 6.53 3.44 12.28
N ARG A 59 5.77 3.78 11.25
CA ARG A 59 4.54 3.06 10.87
C ARG A 59 4.83 1.65 10.37
N THR A 60 5.74 1.50 9.43
CA THR A 60 6.10 0.18 8.86
C THR A 60 6.60 -0.76 9.95
N ARG A 61 7.55 -0.28 10.78
CA ARG A 61 8.08 -1.10 11.87
C ARG A 61 6.98 -1.58 12.80
N ASN A 62 6.25 -0.64 13.41
CA ASN A 62 5.26 -0.99 14.43
C ASN A 62 4.11 -1.83 13.87
N SER A 63 3.63 -1.55 12.65
CA SER A 63 2.51 -2.31 12.07
C SER A 63 2.88 -3.76 11.76
N PHE A 64 4.09 -4.04 11.25
CA PHE A 64 4.55 -5.41 11.04
C PHE A 64 4.94 -6.10 12.35
N GLU A 65 5.69 -5.43 13.23
CA GLU A 65 6.14 -5.98 14.51
C GLU A 65 4.94 -6.37 15.40
N ILE A 66 4.00 -5.44 15.60
CA ILE A 66 2.79 -5.72 16.38
C ILE A 66 1.83 -6.64 15.62
N GLY A 67 1.78 -6.56 14.29
CA GLY A 67 0.96 -7.45 13.46
C GLY A 67 1.40 -8.90 13.59
N ALA A 68 2.69 -9.19 13.46
CA ALA A 68 3.27 -10.53 13.66
C ALA A 68 3.01 -11.04 15.09
N TYR A 69 3.28 -10.19 16.09
CA TYR A 69 2.99 -10.53 17.50
C TYR A 69 1.52 -10.90 17.73
N ARG A 70 0.57 -10.11 17.18
CA ARG A 70 -0.87 -10.39 17.32
C ARG A 70 -1.33 -11.67 16.59
N LEU A 71 -0.61 -12.10 15.59
CA LEU A 71 -0.82 -13.40 14.91
C LEU A 71 -0.13 -14.56 15.63
N GLY A 72 0.64 -14.30 16.69
CA GLY A 72 1.39 -15.30 17.45
C GLY A 72 2.77 -15.61 16.89
N ALA A 73 3.20 -14.96 15.81
CA ALA A 73 4.54 -15.10 15.27
C ALA A 73 5.56 -14.25 16.04
N HIS A 74 6.83 -14.70 16.04
CA HIS A 74 7.93 -13.91 16.57
C HIS A 74 8.44 -12.89 15.55
N PRO A 75 8.36 -11.56 15.79
CA PRO A 75 8.96 -10.58 14.90
C PRO A 75 10.46 -10.41 15.20
N GLY A 76 11.31 -10.63 14.21
CA GLY A 76 12.73 -10.32 14.24
C GLY A 76 13.02 -9.03 13.47
N VAL A 77 13.19 -7.91 14.18
CA VAL A 77 13.42 -6.60 13.53
C VAL A 77 14.91 -6.35 13.35
N MET A 78 15.32 -6.10 12.11
CA MET A 78 16.66 -5.72 11.69
C MET A 78 16.60 -4.35 11.03
N ALA A 79 17.12 -3.31 11.68
CA ALA A 79 17.06 -1.94 11.20
C ALA A 79 18.45 -1.30 11.18
N ASP A 80 18.61 -0.29 10.33
CA ASP A 80 19.77 0.58 10.20
C ASP A 80 21.08 -0.16 9.81
N ASP A 81 22.23 0.30 10.31
CA ASP A 81 23.58 -0.25 10.03
C ASP A 81 23.77 -1.71 10.38
N HIS A 82 22.77 -2.32 11.00
CA HIS A 82 22.69 -3.74 11.32
C HIS A 82 21.74 -4.51 10.41
N SER A 83 21.28 -3.91 9.29
CA SER A 83 20.49 -4.64 8.32
C SER A 83 21.31 -5.82 7.75
N ALA A 84 20.62 -6.89 7.46
CA ALA A 84 21.25 -8.13 6.99
C ALA A 84 22.16 -7.91 5.76
N PHE A 85 21.84 -6.91 4.92
CA PHE A 85 22.54 -6.61 3.66
C PHE A 85 23.69 -5.58 3.79
N SER A 86 24.01 -5.08 5.00
CA SER A 86 24.95 -3.97 5.19
C SER A 86 26.43 -4.38 5.27
N ARG A 87 26.76 -5.67 5.34
CA ARG A 87 28.11 -6.17 5.68
C ARG A 87 28.89 -6.75 4.50
N GLY A 88 28.43 -6.53 3.26
CA GLY A 88 29.14 -7.00 2.06
C GLY A 88 28.90 -8.47 1.71
N GLU A 89 27.95 -9.15 2.37
CA GLU A 89 27.43 -10.44 1.92
C GLU A 89 26.57 -10.24 0.67
N THR A 90 26.48 -11.30 -0.16
CA THR A 90 25.55 -11.31 -1.29
C THR A 90 24.10 -11.37 -0.79
N VAL A 91 23.15 -10.89 -1.61
CA VAL A 91 21.72 -11.03 -1.31
C VAL A 91 21.37 -12.50 -1.14
N GLU A 92 21.86 -13.36 -2.02
CA GLU A 92 21.63 -14.81 -2.00
C GLU A 92 22.10 -15.44 -0.68
N ASP A 93 23.35 -15.20 -0.25
CA ASP A 93 23.87 -15.76 1.01
C ASP A 93 23.04 -15.33 2.22
N THR A 94 22.71 -14.03 2.28
CA THR A 94 21.90 -13.48 3.36
C THR A 94 20.51 -14.12 3.40
N VAL A 95 19.83 -14.23 2.27
CA VAL A 95 18.48 -14.81 2.17
C VAL A 95 18.50 -16.29 2.53
N LYS A 96 19.45 -17.07 2.00
CA LYS A 96 19.59 -18.51 2.30
C LYS A 96 19.90 -18.78 3.78
N VAL A 97 20.53 -17.85 4.48
CA VAL A 97 20.69 -17.93 5.93
C VAL A 97 19.41 -17.58 6.66
N LEU A 98 18.77 -16.44 6.30
CA LEU A 98 17.57 -15.95 6.99
C LEU A 98 16.41 -16.93 6.93
N GLN A 99 16.15 -17.57 5.80
CA GLN A 99 15.06 -18.54 5.64
C GLN A 99 15.19 -19.82 6.48
N ASN A 100 16.37 -20.07 7.11
CA ASN A 100 16.50 -21.12 8.11
C ASN A 100 16.00 -20.71 9.50
N PHE A 101 15.77 -19.42 9.73
CA PHE A 101 15.35 -18.87 11.01
C PHE A 101 13.93 -18.27 10.95
N TYR A 102 13.49 -17.85 9.76
CA TYR A 102 12.25 -17.10 9.56
C TYR A 102 11.39 -17.75 8.47
N ASP A 103 10.09 -17.72 8.69
CA ASP A 103 9.08 -18.28 7.78
C ASP A 103 8.52 -17.23 6.78
N CYS A 104 8.88 -15.96 6.95
CA CYS A 104 8.52 -14.87 6.06
C CYS A 104 9.55 -13.74 6.17
N ILE A 105 9.83 -13.06 5.05
CA ILE A 105 10.72 -11.91 4.97
C ILE A 105 9.91 -10.67 4.58
N VAL A 106 9.91 -9.65 5.43
CA VAL A 106 9.37 -8.32 5.16
C VAL A 106 10.55 -7.38 4.91
N LEU A 107 10.61 -6.76 3.73
CA LEU A 107 11.72 -5.88 3.36
C LEU A 107 11.24 -4.48 3.00
N ARG A 108 11.81 -3.46 3.64
CA ARG A 108 11.72 -2.06 3.24
C ARG A 108 13.08 -1.59 2.75
N THR A 109 13.18 -1.26 1.47
CA THR A 109 14.44 -0.92 0.80
C THR A 109 14.26 0.23 -0.19
N PHE A 110 15.26 0.49 -1.00
CA PHE A 110 15.26 1.51 -2.05
C PHE A 110 14.79 0.92 -3.39
N ALA A 111 15.67 0.22 -4.11
CA ALA A 111 15.40 -0.28 -5.43
C ALA A 111 14.42 -1.46 -5.44
N GLN A 112 13.46 -1.44 -6.38
CA GLN A 112 12.54 -2.56 -6.62
C GLN A 112 13.31 -3.82 -7.02
N SER A 113 14.35 -3.69 -7.84
CA SER A 113 15.20 -4.82 -8.27
C SER A 113 15.83 -5.58 -7.10
N LYS A 114 16.11 -4.91 -5.98
CA LYS A 114 16.67 -5.56 -4.79
C LYS A 114 15.67 -6.50 -4.13
N ILE A 115 14.42 -6.08 -3.96
CA ILE A 115 13.41 -6.96 -3.36
C ILE A 115 13.04 -8.11 -4.31
N GLU A 116 13.07 -7.88 -5.62
CA GLU A 116 12.90 -8.92 -6.63
C GLU A 116 14.04 -9.96 -6.56
N GLU A 117 15.28 -9.52 -6.35
CA GLU A 117 16.43 -10.41 -6.14
C GLU A 117 16.25 -11.22 -4.84
N VAL A 118 15.80 -10.58 -3.75
CA VAL A 118 15.50 -11.27 -2.49
C VAL A 118 14.44 -12.35 -2.69
N ALA A 119 13.34 -12.01 -3.37
CA ALA A 119 12.25 -12.96 -3.66
C ALA A 119 12.72 -14.12 -4.54
N ALA A 120 13.56 -13.85 -5.55
CA ALA A 120 14.11 -14.88 -6.43
C ALA A 120 15.02 -15.88 -5.68
N CYS A 121 15.65 -15.47 -4.58
CA CYS A 121 16.53 -16.33 -3.76
C CYS A 121 15.80 -17.03 -2.60
N ALA A 122 14.61 -16.55 -2.20
CA ALA A 122 13.88 -17.03 -1.04
C ALA A 122 13.01 -18.26 -1.37
N ASP A 123 12.93 -19.20 -0.43
CA ASP A 123 11.97 -20.30 -0.44
C ASP A 123 10.77 -20.00 0.51
N VAL A 124 10.79 -18.83 1.17
CA VAL A 124 9.73 -18.30 2.05
C VAL A 124 9.14 -17.04 1.43
N SER A 125 7.90 -16.70 1.79
CA SER A 125 7.23 -15.52 1.24
C SER A 125 7.97 -14.21 1.53
N VAL A 126 8.07 -13.34 0.54
CA VAL A 126 8.66 -12.00 0.62
C VAL A 126 7.58 -10.93 0.48
N ILE A 127 7.57 -9.98 1.42
CA ILE A 127 6.59 -8.87 1.45
C ILE A 127 7.31 -7.54 1.26
N ASN A 128 6.90 -6.79 0.24
CA ASN A 128 7.34 -5.41 0.03
C ASN A 128 6.70 -4.47 1.06
N ALA A 129 7.48 -4.04 2.04
CA ALA A 129 7.05 -3.04 3.00
C ALA A 129 7.13 -1.59 2.46
N LEU A 130 7.98 -1.35 1.49
CA LEU A 130 8.13 -0.20 0.60
C LEU A 130 9.41 -0.33 -0.23
N THR A 131 9.32 0.03 -1.49
CA THR A 131 10.45 0.41 -2.35
C THR A 131 10.23 1.81 -2.94
N ASP A 132 11.20 2.33 -3.70
CA ASP A 132 11.03 3.61 -4.43
C ASP A 132 10.00 3.50 -5.56
N ALA A 133 9.68 2.28 -6.01
CA ALA A 133 8.70 2.04 -7.07
C ALA A 133 7.29 1.74 -6.56
N TYR A 134 7.14 1.02 -5.42
CA TYR A 134 5.83 0.54 -4.95
C TYR A 134 5.69 0.51 -3.43
N HIS A 135 4.43 0.68 -2.95
CA HIS A 135 4.07 0.55 -1.54
C HIS A 135 2.76 -0.25 -1.35
N PRO A 136 2.72 -1.56 -1.72
CA PRO A 136 1.48 -2.33 -1.76
C PRO A 136 0.75 -2.38 -0.41
N CYS A 137 1.48 -2.50 0.69
CA CYS A 137 0.90 -2.56 2.03
C CYS A 137 0.22 -1.26 2.49
N GLN A 138 0.63 -0.11 1.94
CA GLN A 138 -0.05 1.16 2.22
C GLN A 138 -1.39 1.18 1.49
N ILE A 139 -1.40 0.91 0.19
CA ILE A 139 -2.62 1.01 -0.60
C ILE A 139 -3.68 0.00 -0.14
N LEU A 140 -3.30 -1.19 0.30
CA LEU A 140 -4.23 -2.13 0.93
C LEU A 140 -4.86 -1.56 2.22
N ALA A 141 -4.10 -0.82 3.02
CA ALA A 141 -4.62 -0.15 4.21
C ALA A 141 -5.54 1.04 3.86
N ASP A 142 -5.20 1.78 2.81
CA ASP A 142 -6.00 2.88 2.30
C ASP A 142 -7.35 2.38 1.78
N PHE A 143 -7.35 1.30 1.01
CA PHE A 143 -8.57 0.70 0.50
C PHE A 143 -9.45 0.14 1.63
N LEU A 144 -8.85 -0.48 2.65
CA LEU A 144 -9.57 -0.88 3.85
C LEU A 144 -10.23 0.32 4.54
N THR A 145 -9.51 1.45 4.65
CA THR A 145 -10.03 2.68 5.24
C THR A 145 -11.18 3.26 4.44
N ILE A 146 -11.06 3.32 3.12
CA ILE A 146 -12.11 3.78 2.21
C ILE A 146 -13.40 2.96 2.39
N VAL A 147 -13.27 1.63 2.46
CA VAL A 147 -14.41 0.71 2.67
C VAL A 147 -15.04 0.91 4.05
N GLU A 148 -14.24 1.05 5.10
CA GLU A 148 -14.72 1.30 6.46
C GLU A 148 -15.46 2.64 6.61
N HIS A 149 -15.13 3.63 5.78
CA HIS A 149 -15.85 4.90 5.68
C HIS A 149 -17.05 4.85 4.73
N GLY A 150 -17.53 3.65 4.40
CA GLY A 150 -18.80 3.41 3.69
C GLY A 150 -18.74 3.61 2.18
N LYS A 151 -17.56 3.72 1.58
CA LYS A 151 -17.41 3.81 0.13
C LYS A 151 -17.10 2.43 -0.47
N GLN A 152 -17.52 2.25 -1.72
CA GLN A 152 -17.18 1.06 -2.51
C GLN A 152 -15.98 1.39 -3.42
N LEU A 153 -15.07 0.44 -3.63
CA LEU A 153 -13.91 0.68 -4.49
C LEU A 153 -14.28 0.70 -5.98
N GLU A 154 -15.16 -0.19 -6.43
CA GLU A 154 -15.63 -0.23 -7.81
C GLU A 154 -16.35 1.07 -8.18
N GLY A 155 -15.88 1.73 -9.24
CA GLY A 155 -16.39 3.02 -9.71
C GLY A 155 -16.02 4.23 -8.85
N LEU A 156 -15.25 4.05 -7.76
CA LEU A 156 -14.77 5.14 -6.92
C LEU A 156 -13.85 6.08 -7.69
N LYS A 157 -14.06 7.37 -7.55
CA LYS A 157 -13.18 8.39 -8.11
C LYS A 157 -12.11 8.78 -7.09
N LEU A 158 -10.90 8.33 -7.30
CA LEU A 158 -9.74 8.62 -6.47
C LEU A 158 -8.80 9.58 -7.20
N THR A 159 -8.43 10.67 -6.54
CA THR A 159 -7.45 11.61 -7.07
C THR A 159 -6.24 11.70 -6.14
N TYR A 160 -5.07 11.44 -6.68
CA TYR A 160 -3.79 11.69 -6.04
C TYR A 160 -3.18 12.98 -6.62
N VAL A 161 -2.77 13.89 -5.74
CA VAL A 161 -2.16 15.18 -6.11
C VAL A 161 -0.74 15.21 -5.55
N GLY A 162 0.26 15.14 -6.40
CA GLY A 162 1.66 15.10 -5.94
C GLY A 162 2.63 14.51 -6.95
N ASP A 163 3.74 13.97 -6.46
CA ASP A 163 4.79 13.34 -7.25
C ASP A 163 4.33 11.99 -7.84
N GLY A 164 4.76 11.70 -9.06
CA GLY A 164 4.56 10.41 -9.72
C GLY A 164 5.42 9.29 -9.11
N ASN A 165 5.45 9.20 -7.79
CA ASN A 165 6.27 8.31 -6.99
C ASN A 165 5.65 6.92 -6.77
N ASN A 166 6.19 6.15 -5.81
CA ASN A 166 5.69 4.83 -5.46
C ASN A 166 4.21 4.80 -5.01
N MET A 167 3.72 5.89 -4.40
CA MET A 167 2.31 5.99 -4.01
C MET A 167 1.42 6.11 -5.25
N ALA A 168 1.73 7.03 -6.16
CA ALA A 168 1.02 7.20 -7.43
C ALA A 168 1.00 5.90 -8.25
N ASN A 169 2.16 5.25 -8.38
CA ASN A 169 2.30 3.97 -9.08
C ASN A 169 1.37 2.91 -8.48
N THR A 170 1.38 2.79 -7.16
CA THR A 170 0.61 1.73 -6.49
C THR A 170 -0.90 2.04 -6.45
N TYR A 171 -1.32 3.32 -6.44
CA TYR A 171 -2.73 3.68 -6.62
C TYR A 171 -3.24 3.33 -8.02
N LEU A 172 -2.42 3.51 -9.05
CA LEU A 172 -2.78 3.08 -10.41
C LEU A 172 -2.95 1.56 -10.50
N GLU A 173 -2.03 0.80 -9.89
CA GLU A 173 -2.15 -0.67 -9.81
C GLU A 173 -3.43 -1.10 -9.09
N GLY A 174 -3.64 -0.58 -7.88
CA GLY A 174 -4.80 -0.92 -7.07
C GLY A 174 -6.11 -0.49 -7.72
N GLY A 175 -6.13 0.69 -8.34
CA GLY A 175 -7.28 1.19 -9.10
C GLY A 175 -7.63 0.30 -10.29
N ALA A 176 -6.62 -0.15 -11.04
CA ALA A 176 -6.79 -1.08 -12.14
C ALA A 176 -7.41 -2.41 -11.70
N LEU A 177 -6.98 -2.96 -10.55
CA LEU A 177 -7.49 -4.21 -10.00
C LEU A 177 -8.89 -4.07 -9.38
N CYS A 178 -9.22 -2.91 -8.83
CA CYS A 178 -10.46 -2.69 -8.09
C CYS A 178 -11.56 -1.98 -8.90
N GLY A 179 -11.35 -1.71 -10.20
CA GLY A 179 -12.33 -1.04 -11.04
C GLY A 179 -12.58 0.42 -10.69
N MET A 180 -11.55 1.13 -10.20
CA MET A 180 -11.64 2.52 -9.77
C MET A 180 -11.38 3.49 -10.92
N HIS A 181 -11.81 4.74 -10.77
CA HIS A 181 -11.43 5.86 -11.61
C HIS A 181 -10.31 6.63 -10.92
N VAL A 182 -9.05 6.40 -11.33
CA VAL A 182 -7.87 7.00 -10.68
C VAL A 182 -7.32 8.13 -11.55
N ARG A 183 -7.17 9.30 -10.94
CA ARG A 183 -6.51 10.46 -11.53
C ARG A 183 -5.26 10.80 -10.72
N ILE A 184 -4.14 10.94 -11.41
CA ILE A 184 -2.87 11.39 -10.84
C ILE A 184 -2.56 12.77 -11.39
N ALA A 185 -2.49 13.79 -10.53
CA ALA A 185 -2.11 15.14 -10.90
C ALA A 185 -0.68 15.44 -10.44
N SER A 186 0.24 15.55 -11.39
CA SER A 186 1.67 15.82 -11.14
C SER A 186 2.19 16.95 -12.00
N PRO A 187 3.15 17.77 -11.51
CA PRO A 187 3.79 18.79 -12.32
C PRO A 187 4.68 18.19 -13.41
N GLU A 188 5.08 19.03 -14.37
CA GLU A 188 6.00 18.64 -15.44
C GLU A 188 7.35 18.16 -14.89
N GLY A 189 7.79 17.00 -15.36
CA GLY A 189 9.03 16.35 -14.93
C GLY A 189 8.90 15.47 -13.70
N TYR A 190 7.69 15.37 -13.11
CA TYR A 190 7.38 14.54 -11.95
C TYR A 190 6.19 13.61 -12.20
N GLU A 191 5.97 13.27 -13.48
CA GLU A 191 4.90 12.36 -13.87
C GLU A 191 5.25 10.90 -13.54
N VAL A 192 4.22 10.08 -13.45
CA VAL A 192 4.35 8.62 -13.40
C VAL A 192 5.06 8.10 -14.66
N ASP A 193 5.94 7.11 -14.49
CA ASP A 193 6.61 6.44 -15.61
C ASP A 193 5.57 5.88 -16.60
N PRO A 194 5.68 6.21 -17.90
CA PRO A 194 4.77 5.71 -18.92
C PRO A 194 4.67 4.19 -19.00
N GLU A 195 5.75 3.46 -18.67
CA GLU A 195 5.72 2.00 -18.65
C GLU A 195 4.88 1.46 -17.51
N VAL A 196 4.98 2.03 -16.30
CA VAL A 196 4.13 1.69 -15.16
C VAL A 196 2.66 1.97 -15.49
N PHE A 197 2.38 3.13 -16.07
CA PHE A 197 1.01 3.48 -16.48
C PHE A 197 0.44 2.50 -17.51
N ALA A 198 1.22 2.12 -18.52
CA ALA A 198 0.80 1.15 -19.53
C ALA A 198 0.53 -0.25 -18.94
N GLN A 199 1.35 -0.69 -17.97
CA GLN A 199 1.12 -1.95 -17.25
C GLN A 199 -0.20 -1.93 -16.47
N CYS A 200 -0.52 -0.81 -15.82
CA CYS A 200 -1.77 -0.66 -15.08
C CYS A 200 -3.00 -0.68 -16.04
N GLN A 201 -2.92 0.01 -17.18
CA GLN A 201 -3.97 -0.05 -18.20
C GLN A 201 -4.17 -1.48 -18.73
N ALA A 202 -3.06 -2.18 -19.04
CA ALA A 202 -3.12 -3.57 -19.50
C ALA A 202 -3.73 -4.51 -18.44
N ALA A 203 -3.52 -4.25 -17.15
CA ALA A 203 -4.13 -5.01 -16.07
C ALA A 203 -5.65 -4.76 -16.00
N ALA A 204 -6.11 -3.51 -16.10
CA ALA A 204 -7.53 -3.17 -16.15
C ALA A 204 -8.24 -3.86 -17.33
N ASP A 205 -7.63 -3.84 -18.51
CA ASP A 205 -8.14 -4.51 -19.71
C ASP A 205 -8.17 -6.03 -19.55
N LYS A 206 -7.08 -6.62 -19.02
CA LYS A 206 -6.96 -8.07 -18.79
C LYS A 206 -8.10 -8.61 -17.92
N TYR A 207 -8.42 -7.90 -16.84
CA TYR A 207 -9.45 -8.32 -15.90
C TYR A 207 -10.85 -7.79 -16.25
N GLY A 208 -10.96 -6.84 -17.17
CA GLY A 208 -12.23 -6.23 -17.56
C GLY A 208 -12.89 -5.45 -16.42
N THR A 209 -12.09 -4.81 -15.55
CA THR A 209 -12.58 -4.16 -14.34
C THR A 209 -13.36 -2.87 -14.61
N GLY A 210 -13.24 -2.29 -15.81
CA GLY A 210 -13.84 -0.99 -16.14
C GLY A 210 -13.14 0.20 -15.49
N ALA A 211 -11.96 0.00 -14.89
CA ALA A 211 -11.16 1.08 -14.34
C ALA A 211 -10.79 2.11 -15.40
N THR A 212 -10.77 3.39 -15.02
CA THR A 212 -10.20 4.46 -15.85
C THR A 212 -9.02 5.08 -15.13
N LEU A 213 -7.90 5.20 -15.83
CA LEU A 213 -6.65 5.72 -15.28
C LEU A 213 -6.25 6.95 -16.10
N GLU A 214 -6.00 8.08 -15.43
CA GLU A 214 -5.70 9.35 -16.09
C GLU A 214 -4.48 10.03 -15.43
N LEU A 215 -3.55 10.51 -16.25
CA LEU A 215 -2.45 11.37 -15.82
C LEU A 215 -2.78 12.81 -16.21
N MET A 216 -2.75 13.72 -15.25
CA MET A 216 -3.19 15.10 -15.41
C MET A 216 -2.13 16.07 -14.87
N ARG A 217 -2.20 17.33 -15.31
CA ARG A 217 -1.34 18.40 -14.79
C ARG A 217 -2.10 19.44 -13.98
N ASP A 218 -3.40 19.55 -14.19
CA ASP A 218 -4.26 20.49 -13.47
C ASP A 218 -4.87 19.82 -12.25
N PRO A 219 -4.43 20.16 -11.01
CA PRO A 219 -4.94 19.53 -9.79
C PRO A 219 -6.43 19.87 -9.55
N VAL A 220 -6.91 21.04 -9.99
CA VAL A 220 -8.32 21.41 -9.84
C VAL A 220 -9.19 20.51 -10.70
N ALA A 221 -8.83 20.36 -11.98
CA ALA A 221 -9.55 19.48 -12.90
C ALA A 221 -9.49 18.01 -12.45
N ALA A 222 -8.36 17.58 -11.84
CA ALA A 222 -8.20 16.22 -11.33
C ALA A 222 -9.09 15.95 -10.11
N VAL A 223 -9.23 16.90 -9.20
CA VAL A 223 -10.02 16.78 -7.96
C VAL A 223 -11.53 16.92 -8.23
N GLU A 224 -11.94 17.49 -9.35
CA GLU A 224 -13.36 17.71 -9.66
C GLU A 224 -14.19 16.43 -9.50
N GLY A 225 -15.10 16.46 -8.50
CA GLY A 225 -15.99 15.35 -8.19
C GLY A 225 -15.31 14.09 -7.67
N ALA A 226 -14.08 14.18 -7.14
CA ALA A 226 -13.38 13.05 -6.52
C ALA A 226 -14.06 12.63 -5.22
N ASP A 227 -14.20 11.31 -5.01
CA ASP A 227 -14.69 10.72 -3.76
C ASP A 227 -13.60 10.64 -2.69
N VAL A 228 -12.36 10.56 -3.11
CA VAL A 228 -11.17 10.52 -2.26
C VAL A 228 -10.07 11.38 -2.87
N VAL A 229 -9.50 12.27 -2.08
CA VAL A 229 -8.34 13.08 -2.44
C VAL A 229 -7.17 12.68 -1.55
N LEU A 230 -6.03 12.39 -2.19
CA LEU A 230 -4.81 11.99 -1.49
C LEU A 230 -3.63 12.83 -1.94
N THR A 231 -2.65 12.92 -1.05
CA THR A 231 -1.32 13.47 -1.38
C THR A 231 -0.24 12.75 -0.56
N ASP A 232 1.00 12.97 -0.94
CA ASP A 232 2.18 12.54 -0.21
C ASP A 232 3.23 13.66 -0.24
N THR A 233 4.28 13.54 0.56
CA THR A 233 5.39 14.51 0.61
C THR A 233 5.97 14.74 -0.79
N TRP A 234 6.23 16.00 -1.13
CA TRP A 234 6.86 16.36 -2.41
C TRP A 234 8.32 15.91 -2.50
N THR A 235 8.97 15.77 -1.34
CA THR A 235 10.35 15.30 -1.24
C THR A 235 10.37 13.97 -0.49
N SER A 236 10.65 12.88 -1.20
CA SER A 236 10.76 11.56 -0.62
C SER A 236 12.02 11.41 0.23
N MET A 237 12.03 10.42 1.11
CA MET A 237 13.22 10.09 1.92
C MET A 237 14.37 9.64 1.00
N GLY A 238 15.46 10.39 1.02
CA GLY A 238 16.65 10.22 0.18
C GLY A 238 16.84 11.32 -0.85
N ASP A 239 15.80 12.14 -1.11
CA ASP A 239 15.81 13.22 -2.09
C ASP A 239 15.92 14.61 -1.45
N GLU A 240 16.33 14.68 -0.17
CA GLU A 240 16.34 15.94 0.60
C GLU A 240 17.21 17.04 -0.05
N ALA A 241 18.20 16.66 -0.86
CA ALA A 241 19.01 17.58 -1.62
C ALA A 241 18.24 18.34 -2.73
N GLU A 242 17.09 17.81 -3.16
CA GLU A 242 16.23 18.39 -4.20
C GLU A 242 15.07 19.21 -3.62
N HIS A 243 14.96 19.32 -2.30
CA HIS A 243 13.82 19.89 -1.60
C HIS A 243 13.37 21.25 -2.16
N ASP A 244 14.27 22.24 -2.25
CA ASP A 244 13.93 23.59 -2.69
C ASP A 244 13.45 23.60 -4.17
N MET A 245 14.03 22.75 -5.01
CA MET A 245 13.63 22.61 -6.42
C MET A 245 12.24 21.97 -6.53
N ARG A 246 11.96 20.94 -5.74
CA ARG A 246 10.65 20.29 -5.69
C ARG A 246 9.59 21.21 -5.15
N VAL A 247 9.82 21.94 -4.06
CA VAL A 247 8.90 22.95 -3.53
C VAL A 247 8.53 24.00 -4.58
N ALA A 248 9.49 24.41 -5.39
CA ALA A 248 9.22 25.36 -6.48
C ALA A 248 8.40 24.73 -7.63
N ALA A 249 8.68 23.48 -7.99
CA ALA A 249 7.96 22.78 -9.07
C ALA A 249 6.51 22.43 -8.68
N PHE A 250 6.27 22.13 -7.41
CA PHE A 250 4.95 21.76 -6.89
C PHE A 250 4.08 22.95 -6.46
N GLN A 251 4.46 24.20 -6.80
CA GLN A 251 3.60 25.35 -6.55
C GLN A 251 2.26 25.17 -7.28
N GLY A 252 1.14 25.24 -6.52
CA GLY A 252 -0.22 25.00 -7.02
C GLY A 252 -0.72 23.56 -6.84
N TYR A 253 0.10 22.64 -6.32
CA TYR A 253 -0.29 21.25 -6.03
C TYR A 253 -0.56 20.99 -4.55
N GLN A 254 -0.56 22.04 -3.71
CA GLN A 254 -0.92 21.90 -2.30
C GLN A 254 -2.39 21.53 -2.14
N VAL A 255 -2.68 20.46 -1.40
CA VAL A 255 -4.05 20.15 -1.00
C VAL A 255 -4.46 21.05 0.16
N ASN A 256 -5.31 22.03 -0.15
CA ASN A 256 -5.88 23.00 0.77
C ASN A 256 -7.41 22.96 0.74
N ALA A 257 -8.08 23.75 1.56
CA ALA A 257 -9.54 23.76 1.63
C ALA A 257 -10.20 24.22 0.30
N GLU A 258 -9.55 25.09 -0.46
CA GLU A 258 -10.05 25.54 -1.76
C GLU A 258 -10.03 24.39 -2.78
N LEU A 259 -8.92 23.63 -2.85
CA LEU A 259 -8.83 22.45 -3.72
C LEU A 259 -9.84 21.38 -3.28
N MET A 260 -9.97 21.10 -1.98
CA MET A 260 -10.95 20.14 -1.46
C MET A 260 -12.40 20.53 -1.76
N ALA A 261 -12.71 21.80 -1.94
CA ALA A 261 -14.06 22.26 -2.30
C ALA A 261 -14.51 21.82 -3.70
N HIS A 262 -13.61 21.40 -4.58
CA HIS A 262 -13.91 20.81 -5.89
C HIS A 262 -14.24 19.32 -5.83
N ALA A 263 -13.91 18.64 -4.73
CA ALA A 263 -14.24 17.23 -4.57
C ALA A 263 -15.74 16.99 -4.37
N ALA A 264 -16.18 15.75 -4.47
CA ALA A 264 -17.57 15.37 -4.24
C ALA A 264 -18.01 15.69 -2.80
N GLU A 265 -19.32 15.89 -2.60
CA GLU A 265 -19.87 15.97 -1.24
C GLU A 265 -19.57 14.67 -0.47
N GLY A 266 -19.05 14.79 0.74
CA GLY A 266 -18.61 13.64 1.55
C GLY A 266 -17.32 12.98 1.05
N ALA A 267 -16.51 13.70 0.26
CA ALA A 267 -15.17 13.24 -0.09
C ALA A 267 -14.29 13.06 1.15
N LEU A 268 -13.40 12.07 1.11
CA LEU A 268 -12.39 11.84 2.14
C LEU A 268 -11.07 12.48 1.73
N PHE A 269 -10.30 12.92 2.72
CA PHE A 269 -8.89 13.27 2.57
C PHE A 269 -8.02 12.22 3.26
N MET A 270 -6.96 11.77 2.57
CA MET A 270 -6.02 10.76 3.05
C MET A 270 -4.57 11.20 2.82
N HIS A 271 -3.65 10.68 3.64
CA HIS A 271 -2.21 10.92 3.55
C HIS A 271 -1.45 9.83 4.29
N CYS A 272 -0.55 9.14 3.62
CA CYS A 272 0.21 8.02 4.18
C CYS A 272 1.15 8.40 5.35
N LEU A 273 1.40 9.70 5.55
CA LEU A 273 2.32 10.26 6.55
C LEU A 273 3.80 9.80 6.36
N PRO A 274 4.81 10.62 6.76
CA PRO A 274 4.68 11.91 7.45
C PRO A 274 4.15 13.01 6.52
N ALA A 275 3.53 14.05 7.05
CA ALA A 275 3.05 15.20 6.28
C ALA A 275 3.85 16.46 6.62
N HIS A 276 4.24 17.23 5.60
CA HIS A 276 4.87 18.54 5.73
C HIS A 276 3.80 19.63 5.60
N ARG A 277 3.18 19.97 6.74
CA ARG A 277 2.11 20.97 6.78
C ARG A 277 2.61 22.33 6.30
N GLY A 278 1.92 22.88 5.31
CA GLY A 278 2.29 24.11 4.63
C GLY A 278 3.02 23.88 3.30
N GLU A 279 3.41 22.62 3.00
CA GLU A 279 3.92 22.19 1.71
C GLU A 279 2.81 21.45 0.93
N GLU A 280 2.81 20.13 0.88
CA GLU A 280 1.83 19.33 0.12
C GLU A 280 0.41 19.43 0.64
N VAL A 281 0.23 19.76 1.93
CA VAL A 281 -1.08 19.86 2.57
C VAL A 281 -1.12 20.96 3.64
N THR A 282 -2.27 21.59 3.83
CA THR A 282 -2.48 22.55 4.92
C THR A 282 -2.85 21.88 6.23
N ASP A 283 -2.53 22.53 7.39
CA ASP A 283 -2.96 22.04 8.70
C ASP A 283 -4.50 22.01 8.83
N GLU A 284 -5.20 22.90 8.14
CA GLU A 284 -6.67 22.94 8.08
C GLU A 284 -7.23 21.63 7.51
N VAL A 285 -6.74 21.19 6.35
CA VAL A 285 -7.17 19.93 5.69
C VAL A 285 -6.84 18.73 6.56
N MET A 286 -5.64 18.69 7.14
CA MET A 286 -5.21 17.60 8.02
C MET A 286 -6.10 17.41 9.26
N ARG A 287 -6.74 18.48 9.73
CA ARG A 287 -7.62 18.48 10.91
C ARG A 287 -9.10 18.48 10.57
N ALA A 288 -9.46 18.54 9.31
CA ALA A 288 -10.84 18.61 8.88
C ALA A 288 -11.62 17.32 9.25
N PRO A 289 -12.94 17.39 9.43
CA PRO A 289 -13.75 16.20 9.72
C PRO A 289 -13.74 15.12 8.63
N TYR A 290 -13.39 15.49 7.41
CA TYR A 290 -13.25 14.57 6.27
C TYR A 290 -11.84 13.94 6.17
N SER A 291 -10.91 14.33 7.03
CA SER A 291 -9.55 13.76 7.08
C SER A 291 -9.57 12.46 7.89
N VAL A 292 -9.22 11.36 7.23
CA VAL A 292 -9.20 10.01 7.83
C VAL A 292 -7.79 9.45 7.99
N ILE A 293 -6.78 10.31 8.00
CA ILE A 293 -5.34 9.97 8.04
C ILE A 293 -4.93 9.08 9.22
N TYR A 294 -5.60 9.18 10.36
CA TYR A 294 -5.25 8.37 11.52
C TYR A 294 -5.90 6.99 11.47
N ASP A 295 -7.09 6.86 10.88
CA ASP A 295 -7.72 5.58 10.59
C ASP A 295 -6.91 4.82 9.53
N GLU A 296 -6.48 5.52 8.47
CA GLU A 296 -5.57 5.05 7.45
C GLU A 296 -4.26 4.51 8.05
N ALA A 297 -3.59 5.29 8.89
CA ALA A 297 -2.37 4.88 9.57
C ALA A 297 -2.61 3.67 10.51
N GLY A 298 -3.75 3.61 11.18
CA GLY A 298 -4.17 2.49 12.03
C GLY A 298 -4.42 1.22 11.24
N ASN A 299 -5.02 1.33 10.06
CA ASN A 299 -5.34 0.21 9.18
C ASN A 299 -4.10 -0.45 8.55
N ARG A 300 -2.94 0.19 8.59
CA ARG A 300 -1.65 -0.45 8.28
C ARG A 300 -1.46 -1.75 9.08
N LEU A 301 -1.81 -1.75 10.35
CA LEU A 301 -1.72 -2.95 11.19
C LEU A 301 -2.62 -4.08 10.68
N HIS A 302 -3.85 -3.76 10.30
CA HIS A 302 -4.86 -4.76 9.92
C HIS A 302 -4.61 -5.32 8.53
N ALA A 303 -4.30 -4.47 7.55
CA ALA A 303 -3.94 -4.89 6.20
C ALA A 303 -2.69 -5.79 6.20
N GLN A 304 -1.64 -5.39 6.92
CA GLN A 304 -0.40 -6.16 7.00
C GLN A 304 -0.56 -7.49 7.76
N LYS A 305 -1.43 -7.54 8.77
CA LYS A 305 -1.81 -8.81 9.41
C LYS A 305 -2.45 -9.77 8.41
N ALA A 306 -3.42 -9.30 7.63
CA ALA A 306 -4.08 -10.12 6.62
C ALA A 306 -3.09 -10.62 5.55
N VAL A 307 -2.20 -9.76 5.06
CA VAL A 307 -1.13 -10.13 4.12
C VAL A 307 -0.25 -11.23 4.71
N MET A 308 0.32 -11.01 5.91
CA MET A 308 1.17 -12.00 6.57
C MET A 308 0.44 -13.33 6.79
N SER A 309 -0.79 -13.29 7.32
CA SER A 309 -1.54 -14.52 7.61
C SER A 309 -1.80 -15.35 6.34
N LEU A 310 -2.25 -14.73 5.25
CA LEU A 310 -2.55 -15.42 4.01
C LEU A 310 -1.30 -15.98 3.30
N LEU A 311 -0.22 -15.20 3.23
CA LEU A 311 1.04 -15.62 2.61
C LEU A 311 1.75 -16.72 3.43
N MET A 312 1.59 -16.70 4.76
CA MET A 312 2.13 -17.72 5.65
C MET A 312 1.19 -18.93 5.86
N GLY A 313 0.15 -19.06 5.03
CA GLY A 313 -0.67 -20.26 4.93
C GLY A 313 -1.85 -20.34 5.91
N VAL A 314 -2.24 -19.25 6.56
CA VAL A 314 -3.47 -19.23 7.37
C VAL A 314 -4.67 -19.18 6.42
N PRO A 315 -5.65 -20.09 6.56
CA PRO A 315 -6.85 -20.06 5.74
C PRO A 315 -7.65 -18.78 5.94
N ALA A 316 -8.16 -18.22 4.84
CA ALA A 316 -9.00 -17.04 4.88
C ALA A 316 -10.33 -17.33 5.59
N PRO A 317 -10.94 -16.37 6.31
CA PRO A 317 -12.29 -16.48 6.83
C PRO A 317 -13.33 -16.74 5.72
N ALA A 318 -14.38 -17.48 6.01
CA ALA A 318 -15.43 -17.81 5.03
C ALA A 318 -15.99 -16.55 4.33
N ALA A 319 -16.25 -15.48 5.08
CA ALA A 319 -16.73 -14.21 4.53
C ALA A 319 -15.73 -13.57 3.54
N ALA A 320 -14.42 -13.81 3.72
CA ALA A 320 -13.40 -13.32 2.80
C ALA A 320 -13.36 -14.13 1.51
N LEU A 321 -13.57 -15.45 1.59
CA LEU A 321 -13.70 -16.32 0.41
C LEU A 321 -14.94 -15.94 -0.41
N GLU A 322 -16.09 -15.72 0.23
CA GLU A 322 -17.33 -15.26 -0.44
C GLU A 322 -17.12 -13.91 -1.15
N ALA A 323 -16.44 -12.96 -0.53
CA ALA A 323 -16.13 -11.67 -1.15
C ALA A 323 -15.22 -11.83 -2.37
N ALA A 324 -14.19 -12.66 -2.28
CA ALA A 324 -13.28 -12.95 -3.39
C ALA A 324 -14.00 -13.66 -4.55
N GLU A 325 -14.86 -14.64 -4.28
CA GLU A 325 -15.67 -15.34 -5.29
C GLU A 325 -16.64 -14.39 -5.98
N ALA A 326 -17.26 -13.47 -5.26
CA ALA A 326 -18.13 -12.46 -5.84
C ALA A 326 -17.39 -11.52 -6.80
N VAL A 327 -16.14 -11.17 -6.51
CA VAL A 327 -15.28 -10.39 -7.42
C VAL A 327 -14.86 -11.22 -8.63
N ALA A 328 -14.40 -12.45 -8.42
CA ALA A 328 -14.01 -13.36 -9.51
C ALA A 328 -15.18 -13.67 -10.47
N GLY A 329 -16.41 -13.67 -9.98
CA GLY A 329 -17.61 -13.87 -10.80
C GLY A 329 -18.02 -12.66 -11.66
N ARG A 330 -17.51 -11.47 -11.33
CA ARG A 330 -17.80 -10.22 -12.07
C ARG A 330 -16.76 -9.91 -13.14
N TRP A 331 -15.49 -10.14 -12.84
CA TRP A 331 -14.35 -9.81 -13.70
C TRP A 331 -13.65 -11.08 -14.18
N HIS A 332 -12.97 -10.98 -15.31
CA HIS A 332 -12.21 -12.12 -15.83
C HIS A 332 -11.07 -12.44 -14.85
N ALA A 333 -11.14 -13.60 -14.21
CA ALA A 333 -10.14 -14.08 -13.27
C ALA A 333 -8.97 -14.77 -13.97
#